data_4beacfd5d9af49e3fb58ec3933714989
#
_entry.id   4beacfd5d9af49e3fb58ec3933714989
#
_cell.length_a   1.000
_cell.length_b   1.000
_cell.length_c   1.000
_cell.angle_alpha   90.00
_cell.angle_beta   90.00
_cell.angle_gamma   90.00
#
_symmetry.space_group_name_H-M   'P 1'
#
loop_
_entity.id
_entity.type
_entity.pdbx_description
1 polymer ?
#
loop_
_entity_poly.entity_id
_entity_poly.type
_entity_poly.pdbx_seq_one_letter_code
_entity_poly.pdbx_strand_id
1 'polypeptide(L)'
;APGAAVLDLMSSWVSHLPPEVSDASVVGLGLNRAELARNPRLTSFVVQNLNTDPRLPFTDGEFGAAGLAVSVDYLTDPRAVLRELGRVLTPGAPLVISFSNRCFPSKAVAIWHALDDHGRLELVERLLREAGNWEDIRGLDRSPPRKRWGGGDPLYAVVARSRGPWRL
;
A
#
# COMPACT_ATOMS: atom_id res chain seq x y z
N ALA A 1 -14.30 -17.76 -0.27
CA ALA A 1 -13.29 -18.12 0.74
C ALA A 1 -13.22 -16.99 1.75
N PRO A 2 -12.99 -17.25 3.04
CA PRO A 2 -12.66 -16.21 4.00
C PRO A 2 -11.43 -15.47 3.45
N GLY A 3 -11.47 -14.14 3.38
CA GLY A 3 -10.39 -13.34 2.83
C GLY A 3 -10.49 -13.08 1.31
N ALA A 4 -11.63 -13.22 0.70
CA ALA A 4 -11.82 -12.81 -0.71
C ALA A 4 -11.81 -11.28 -0.89
N ALA A 5 -11.96 -10.50 0.18
CA ALA A 5 -11.91 -9.05 0.12
C ALA A 5 -10.47 -8.54 0.03
N VAL A 6 -10.27 -7.51 -0.78
CA VAL A 6 -9.00 -6.82 -0.97
C VAL A 6 -9.12 -5.40 -0.39
N LEU A 7 -8.12 -4.98 0.38
CA LEU A 7 -8.02 -3.61 0.87
C LEU A 7 -7.16 -2.77 -0.07
N ASP A 8 -7.74 -1.71 -0.64
CA ASP A 8 -7.04 -0.67 -1.40
C ASP A 8 -6.79 0.51 -0.47
N LEU A 9 -5.59 0.56 0.13
CA LEU A 9 -5.23 1.56 1.13
C LEU A 9 -4.72 2.83 0.46
N MET A 10 -5.15 3.98 0.99
CA MET A 10 -4.92 5.31 0.41
C MET A 10 -5.46 5.41 -1.03
N SER A 11 -6.61 4.78 -1.25
CA SER A 11 -7.33 4.74 -2.51
C SER A 11 -7.84 6.12 -2.95
N SER A 12 -8.04 6.28 -4.24
CA SER A 12 -8.51 7.50 -4.89
C SER A 12 -9.45 7.16 -6.06
N TRP A 13 -9.34 7.86 -7.19
CA TRP A 13 -10.17 7.67 -8.39
C TRP A 13 -10.04 6.29 -9.04
N VAL A 14 -8.89 5.64 -8.89
CA VAL A 14 -8.53 4.39 -9.56
C VAL A 14 -7.83 3.46 -8.58
N SER A 15 -8.23 2.21 -8.57
CA SER A 15 -7.51 1.13 -7.88
C SER A 15 -6.56 0.43 -8.83
N HIS A 16 -5.29 0.35 -8.46
CA HIS A 16 -4.24 -0.28 -9.27
C HIS A 16 -4.15 -1.78 -8.95
N LEU A 17 -5.28 -2.47 -9.06
CA LEU A 17 -5.38 -3.91 -8.82
C LEU A 17 -5.28 -4.69 -10.12
N PRO A 18 -4.65 -5.87 -10.12
CA PRO A 18 -4.53 -6.69 -11.31
C PRO A 18 -5.88 -7.29 -11.74
N PRO A 19 -6.06 -7.60 -13.05
CA PRO A 19 -7.31 -8.16 -13.56
C PRO A 19 -7.73 -9.49 -12.92
N GLU A 20 -6.76 -10.26 -12.43
CA GLU A 20 -6.96 -11.57 -11.80
C GLU A 20 -7.79 -11.50 -10.52
N VAL A 21 -7.90 -10.34 -9.91
CA VAL A 21 -8.76 -10.10 -8.74
C VAL A 21 -10.06 -9.35 -9.08
N SER A 22 -10.49 -9.41 -10.36
CA SER A 22 -11.68 -8.70 -10.84
C SER A 22 -12.95 -9.03 -10.05
N ASP A 23 -13.12 -10.27 -9.63
CA ASP A 23 -14.29 -10.76 -8.91
C ASP A 23 -14.20 -10.57 -7.39
N ALA A 24 -13.06 -10.08 -6.89
CA ALA A 24 -12.91 -9.81 -5.47
C ALA A 24 -13.70 -8.56 -5.04
N SER A 25 -14.26 -8.61 -3.84
CA SER A 25 -14.75 -7.40 -3.16
C SER A 25 -13.56 -6.51 -2.83
N VAL A 26 -13.63 -5.22 -3.17
CA VAL A 26 -12.57 -4.24 -2.90
C VAL A 26 -13.09 -3.16 -1.98
N VAL A 27 -12.45 -3.03 -0.83
CA VAL A 27 -12.72 -1.96 0.14
C VAL A 27 -11.65 -0.90 -0.01
N GLY A 28 -12.04 0.33 -0.34
CA GLY A 28 -11.12 1.47 -0.40
C GLY A 28 -11.05 2.20 0.94
N LEU A 29 -9.85 2.64 1.34
CA LEU A 29 -9.69 3.62 2.40
C LEU A 29 -8.88 4.80 1.86
N GLY A 30 -9.40 6.01 1.98
CA GLY A 30 -8.74 7.20 1.45
C GLY A 30 -9.26 8.49 2.05
N LEU A 31 -8.73 9.62 1.59
CA LEU A 31 -9.03 10.94 2.15
C LEU A 31 -10.27 11.60 1.54
N ASN A 32 -10.52 11.38 0.26
CA ASN A 32 -11.49 12.14 -0.50
C ASN A 32 -12.72 11.29 -0.86
N ARG A 33 -13.83 11.57 -0.18
CA ARG A 33 -15.11 10.89 -0.42
C ARG A 33 -15.56 10.95 -1.87
N ALA A 34 -15.40 12.09 -2.55
CA ALA A 34 -15.88 12.27 -3.92
C ALA A 34 -15.06 11.43 -4.92
N GLU A 35 -13.77 11.27 -4.66
CA GLU A 35 -12.88 10.42 -5.44
C GLU A 35 -13.23 8.94 -5.24
N LEU A 36 -13.33 8.50 -3.99
CA LEU A 36 -13.67 7.13 -3.64
C LEU A 36 -15.03 6.70 -4.20
N ALA A 37 -16.04 7.58 -4.11
CA ALA A 37 -17.38 7.31 -4.61
C ALA A 37 -17.45 7.14 -6.15
N ARG A 38 -16.47 7.67 -6.88
CA ARG A 38 -16.37 7.55 -8.34
C ARG A 38 -15.39 6.47 -8.80
N ASN A 39 -14.70 5.81 -7.89
CA ASN A 39 -13.83 4.70 -8.22
C ASN A 39 -14.66 3.46 -8.56
N PRO A 40 -14.69 3.03 -9.84
CA PRO A 40 -15.60 1.95 -10.28
C PRO A 40 -15.18 0.57 -9.75
N ARG A 41 -13.97 0.47 -9.18
CA ARG A 41 -13.44 -0.80 -8.67
C ARG A 41 -13.84 -1.08 -7.23
N LEU A 42 -14.22 -0.05 -6.46
CA LEU A 42 -14.58 -0.20 -5.06
C LEU A 42 -16.00 -0.73 -4.90
N THR A 43 -16.16 -1.75 -4.07
CA THR A 43 -17.48 -2.23 -3.61
C THR A 43 -17.97 -1.45 -2.39
N SER A 44 -17.04 -0.95 -1.58
CA SER A 44 -17.29 -0.04 -0.46
C SER A 44 -16.07 0.78 -0.13
N PHE A 45 -16.23 1.83 0.68
CA PHE A 45 -15.08 2.63 1.10
C PHE A 45 -15.27 3.29 2.47
N VAL A 46 -14.12 3.63 3.08
CA VAL A 46 -14.02 4.40 4.31
C VAL A 46 -13.22 5.67 4.04
N VAL A 47 -13.66 6.80 4.60
CA VAL A 47 -12.93 8.06 4.55
C VAL A 47 -12.19 8.25 5.86
N GLN A 48 -10.85 8.25 5.80
CA GLN A 48 -10.00 8.40 6.97
C GLN A 48 -8.65 9.02 6.60
N ASN A 49 -8.13 9.87 7.49
CA ASN A 49 -6.79 10.42 7.41
C ASN A 49 -5.84 9.59 8.28
N LEU A 50 -5.01 8.77 7.67
CA LEU A 50 -4.06 7.88 8.36
C LEU A 50 -2.92 8.65 9.06
N ASN A 51 -2.69 9.90 8.71
CA ASN A 51 -1.74 10.77 9.40
C ASN A 51 -2.30 11.35 10.70
N THR A 52 -3.62 11.34 10.86
CA THR A 52 -4.30 11.76 12.09
C THR A 52 -4.65 10.57 12.98
N ASP A 53 -5.11 9.48 12.36
CA ASP A 53 -5.42 8.22 13.04
C ASP A 53 -4.91 7.06 12.19
N PRO A 54 -3.80 6.43 12.55
CA PRO A 54 -3.25 5.30 11.82
C PRO A 54 -4.00 3.99 12.03
N ARG A 55 -4.92 3.91 13.00
CA ARG A 55 -5.68 2.71 13.32
C ARG A 55 -6.72 2.45 12.25
N LEU A 56 -6.65 1.27 11.63
CA LEU A 56 -7.61 0.88 10.60
C LEU A 56 -8.95 0.42 11.21
N PRO A 57 -10.10 0.91 10.71
CA PRO A 57 -11.43 0.63 11.27
C PRO A 57 -11.98 -0.72 10.80
N PHE A 58 -11.14 -1.74 10.81
CA PHE A 58 -11.44 -3.10 10.38
C PHE A 58 -11.06 -4.10 11.45
N THR A 59 -11.68 -5.28 11.40
CA THR A 59 -11.40 -6.37 12.33
C THR A 59 -10.09 -7.09 11.99
N ASP A 60 -9.56 -7.84 12.95
CA ASP A 60 -8.37 -8.66 12.74
C ASP A 60 -8.60 -9.70 11.65
N GLY A 61 -7.69 -9.78 10.68
CA GLY A 61 -7.75 -10.80 9.61
C GLY A 61 -8.93 -10.65 8.65
N GLU A 62 -9.48 -9.47 8.46
CA GLU A 62 -10.65 -9.23 7.61
C GLU A 62 -10.35 -9.41 6.12
N PHE A 63 -9.13 -9.08 5.68
CA PHE A 63 -8.77 -9.06 4.25
C PHE A 63 -7.82 -10.18 3.87
N GLY A 64 -7.97 -10.68 2.64
CA GLY A 64 -7.10 -11.68 2.04
C GLY A 64 -5.95 -11.11 1.23
N ALA A 65 -5.93 -9.81 0.95
CA ALA A 65 -4.84 -9.10 0.29
C ALA A 65 -4.96 -7.60 0.53
N ALA A 66 -3.85 -6.87 0.37
CA ALA A 66 -3.87 -5.41 0.35
C ALA A 66 -2.93 -4.82 -0.70
N GLY A 67 -3.31 -3.64 -1.21
CA GLY A 67 -2.50 -2.78 -2.05
C GLY A 67 -2.34 -1.39 -1.47
N LEU A 68 -1.17 -0.79 -1.66
CA LEU A 68 -0.83 0.59 -1.35
C LEU A 68 -0.07 1.17 -2.54
N ALA A 69 -0.78 1.88 -3.42
CA ALA A 69 -0.23 2.35 -4.67
C ALA A 69 0.14 3.84 -4.61
N VAL A 70 1.38 4.17 -4.95
CA VAL A 70 1.95 5.52 -5.13
C VAL A 70 1.58 6.54 -4.04
N SER A 71 1.61 6.11 -2.77
CA SER A 71 1.16 6.94 -1.65
C SER A 71 1.86 6.70 -0.32
N VAL A 72 2.74 5.70 -0.22
CA VAL A 72 3.49 5.38 1.01
C VAL A 72 4.34 6.56 1.49
N ASP A 73 4.83 7.38 0.57
CA ASP A 73 5.63 8.58 0.78
C ASP A 73 4.88 9.75 1.45
N TYR A 74 3.55 9.65 1.58
CA TYR A 74 2.72 10.66 2.25
C TYR A 74 2.39 10.32 3.71
N LEU A 75 2.78 9.15 4.18
CA LEU A 75 2.54 8.72 5.56
C LEU A 75 3.58 9.33 6.52
N THR A 76 3.10 10.00 7.57
CA THR A 76 3.95 10.57 8.62
C THR A 76 4.37 9.54 9.67
N ASP A 77 3.53 8.54 9.93
CA ASP A 77 3.87 7.36 10.72
C ASP A 77 3.58 6.06 9.94
N PRO A 78 4.40 5.75 8.93
CA PRO A 78 4.19 4.55 8.11
C PRO A 78 4.31 3.25 8.90
N ARG A 79 5.09 3.20 9.99
CA ARG A 79 5.24 1.99 10.81
C ARG A 79 3.95 1.62 11.51
N ALA A 80 3.25 2.61 12.11
CA ALA A 80 1.97 2.38 12.76
C ALA A 80 0.93 1.90 11.74
N VAL A 81 0.85 2.53 10.57
CA VAL A 81 -0.07 2.14 9.48
C VAL A 81 0.24 0.73 8.97
N LEU A 82 1.52 0.40 8.73
CA LEU A 82 1.91 -0.92 8.25
C LEU A 82 1.65 -2.02 9.29
N ARG A 83 1.79 -1.72 10.59
CA ARG A 83 1.44 -2.65 11.67
C ARG A 83 -0.07 -2.92 11.69
N GLU A 84 -0.89 -1.90 11.58
CA GLU A 84 -2.34 -2.04 11.48
C GLU A 84 -2.76 -2.79 10.22
N LEU A 85 -2.11 -2.51 9.09
CA LEU A 85 -2.35 -3.23 7.86
C LEU A 85 -2.08 -4.73 8.00
N GLY A 86 -0.98 -5.11 8.65
CA GLY A 86 -0.70 -6.51 8.97
C GLY A 86 -1.72 -7.14 9.94
N ARG A 87 -2.30 -6.36 10.87
CA ARG A 87 -3.35 -6.83 11.78
C ARG A 87 -4.64 -7.20 11.03
N VAL A 88 -5.07 -6.35 10.10
CA VAL A 88 -6.34 -6.56 9.37
C VAL A 88 -6.25 -7.57 8.24
N LEU A 89 -5.05 -8.04 7.91
CA LEU A 89 -4.83 -9.09 6.93
C LEU A 89 -4.82 -10.47 7.58
N THR A 90 -5.36 -11.47 6.87
CA THR A 90 -5.20 -12.87 7.29
C THR A 90 -3.72 -13.28 7.26
N PRO A 91 -3.28 -14.22 8.13
CA PRO A 91 -1.93 -14.75 8.05
C PRO A 91 -1.62 -15.31 6.65
N GLY A 92 -0.44 -14.97 6.11
CA GLY A 92 -0.02 -15.33 4.76
C GLY A 92 -0.57 -14.45 3.63
N ALA A 93 -1.50 -13.52 3.93
CA ALA A 93 -2.07 -12.62 2.93
C ALA A 93 -1.00 -11.70 2.33
N PRO A 94 -0.99 -11.51 1.00
CA PRO A 94 -0.02 -10.64 0.33
C PRO A 94 -0.35 -9.16 0.52
N LEU A 95 0.72 -8.37 0.65
CA LEU A 95 0.73 -6.92 0.52
C LEU A 95 1.61 -6.54 -0.68
N VAL A 96 1.14 -5.58 -1.47
CA VAL A 96 1.94 -4.92 -2.51
C VAL A 96 1.96 -3.42 -2.24
N ILE A 97 3.15 -2.87 -2.04
CA ILE A 97 3.39 -1.42 -1.97
C ILE A 97 4.12 -1.03 -3.25
N SER A 98 3.50 -0.21 -4.08
CA SER A 98 4.14 0.30 -5.30
C SER A 98 4.40 1.80 -5.22
N PHE A 99 5.49 2.26 -5.81
CA PHE A 99 5.86 3.66 -5.86
C PHE A 99 6.76 3.96 -7.07
N SER A 100 6.91 5.23 -7.36
CA SER A 100 7.76 5.79 -8.41
C SER A 100 8.73 6.79 -7.79
N ASN A 101 9.65 7.30 -8.59
CA ASN A 101 10.45 8.47 -8.19
C ASN A 101 9.66 9.79 -8.34
N ARG A 102 8.44 9.75 -8.90
CA ARG A 102 7.53 10.87 -8.95
C ARG A 102 6.65 10.90 -7.71
N CYS A 103 6.63 12.03 -7.04
CA CYS A 103 5.77 12.31 -5.91
C CYS A 103 5.28 13.77 -6.00
N PHE A 104 4.25 14.11 -5.24
CA PHE A 104 3.90 15.51 -5.03
C PHE A 104 4.86 16.12 -4.02
N PRO A 105 5.79 17.03 -4.42
CA PRO A 105 6.87 17.49 -3.55
C PRO A 105 6.39 18.10 -2.23
N SER A 106 5.24 18.74 -2.24
CA SER A 106 4.64 19.37 -1.06
C SER A 106 3.96 18.39 -0.10
N LYS A 107 3.77 17.13 -0.50
CA LYS A 107 3.07 16.10 0.29
C LYS A 107 3.97 14.99 0.78
N ALA A 108 5.05 14.69 0.04
CA ALA A 108 5.97 13.63 0.42
C ALA A 108 6.79 14.02 1.66
N VAL A 109 7.05 13.04 2.53
CA VAL A 109 7.85 13.25 3.74
C VAL A 109 9.31 13.54 3.41
N ALA A 110 9.98 14.33 4.26
CA ALA A 110 11.34 14.83 3.99
C ALA A 110 12.37 13.72 3.67
N ILE A 111 12.29 12.59 4.36
CA ILE A 111 13.21 11.47 4.14
C ILE A 111 13.09 10.90 2.71
N TRP A 112 11.89 10.93 2.11
CA TRP A 112 11.66 10.45 0.75
C TRP A 112 12.43 11.25 -0.30
N HIS A 113 12.50 12.58 -0.09
CA HIS A 113 13.25 13.47 -0.98
C HIS A 113 14.76 13.32 -0.86
N ALA A 114 15.26 12.88 0.30
CA ALA A 114 16.68 12.70 0.56
C ALA A 114 17.25 11.40 -0.02
N LEU A 115 16.41 10.47 -0.46
CA LEU A 115 16.80 9.15 -0.93
C LEU A 115 16.72 9.04 -2.45
N ASP A 116 17.66 8.29 -3.02
CA ASP A 116 17.55 7.77 -4.38
C ASP A 116 16.55 6.59 -4.45
N ASP A 117 16.36 6.06 -5.64
CA ASP A 117 15.37 5.00 -5.87
C ASP A 117 15.68 3.70 -5.09
N HIS A 118 16.95 3.36 -4.95
CA HIS A 118 17.39 2.21 -4.16
C HIS A 118 17.17 2.43 -2.67
N GLY A 119 17.51 3.59 -2.18
CA GLY A 119 17.28 4.00 -0.79
C GLY A 119 15.79 4.02 -0.42
N ARG A 120 14.90 4.37 -1.36
CA ARG A 120 13.43 4.29 -1.16
C ARG A 120 12.95 2.85 -1.02
N LEU A 121 13.46 1.93 -1.86
CA LEU A 121 13.18 0.49 -1.71
C LEU A 121 13.62 -0.03 -0.34
N GLU A 122 14.86 0.23 0.05
CA GLU A 122 15.39 -0.17 1.35
C GLU A 122 14.62 0.43 2.52
N LEU A 123 14.18 1.70 2.39
CA LEU A 123 13.35 2.35 3.40
C LEU A 123 12.04 1.61 3.61
N VAL A 124 11.29 1.30 2.53
CA VAL A 124 10.01 0.62 2.62
C VAL A 124 10.17 -0.79 3.18
N GLU A 125 11.18 -1.54 2.75
CA GLU A 125 11.50 -2.84 3.34
C GLU A 125 11.80 -2.76 4.84
N ARG A 126 12.60 -1.75 5.26
CA ARG A 126 12.94 -1.53 6.66
C ARG A 126 11.69 -1.19 7.49
N LEU A 127 10.81 -0.34 6.98
CA LEU A 127 9.54 0.01 7.64
C LEU A 127 8.67 -1.21 7.90
N LEU A 128 8.59 -2.14 6.95
CA LEU A 128 7.87 -3.41 7.12
C LEU A 128 8.54 -4.29 8.20
N ARG A 129 9.88 -4.41 8.19
CA ARG A 129 10.61 -5.16 9.25
C ARG A 129 10.37 -4.54 10.63
N GLU A 130 10.41 -3.21 10.75
CA GLU A 130 10.18 -2.49 12.00
C GLU A 130 8.71 -2.55 12.46
N ALA A 131 7.75 -2.67 11.55
CA ALA A 131 6.34 -2.93 11.89
C ALA A 131 6.16 -4.30 12.58
N GLY A 132 6.99 -5.29 12.24
CA GLY A 132 7.22 -6.53 12.99
C GLY A 132 6.28 -7.68 12.68
N ASN A 133 5.16 -7.46 11.99
CA ASN A 133 4.16 -8.49 11.64
C ASN A 133 4.16 -8.83 10.14
N TRP A 134 5.34 -8.79 9.52
CA TRP A 134 5.54 -9.10 8.11
C TRP A 134 6.64 -10.13 7.91
N GLU A 135 6.53 -10.91 6.83
CA GLU A 135 7.51 -11.88 6.38
C GLU A 135 7.63 -11.86 4.85
N ASP A 136 8.59 -12.58 4.28
CA ASP A 136 8.85 -12.67 2.84
C ASP A 136 8.98 -11.29 2.16
N ILE A 137 9.57 -10.31 2.87
CA ILE A 137 9.71 -8.94 2.40
C ILE A 137 10.73 -8.89 1.27
N ARG A 138 10.31 -8.40 0.08
CA ARG A 138 11.16 -8.29 -1.13
C ARG A 138 10.91 -7.01 -1.88
N GLY A 139 11.98 -6.27 -2.16
CA GLY A 139 11.98 -5.15 -3.10
C GLY A 139 12.13 -5.62 -4.54
N LEU A 140 11.39 -5.01 -5.45
CA LEU A 140 11.35 -5.32 -6.88
C LEU A 140 11.47 -4.04 -7.69
N ASP A 141 12.38 -4.02 -8.67
CA ASP A 141 12.36 -3.04 -9.74
C ASP A 141 11.50 -3.59 -10.89
N ARG A 142 10.42 -2.89 -11.18
CA ARG A 142 9.47 -3.18 -12.25
C ARG A 142 9.44 -2.07 -13.30
N SER A 143 10.49 -1.25 -13.34
CA SER A 143 10.64 -0.17 -14.29
C SER A 143 10.58 -0.69 -15.73
N PRO A 144 9.89 0.01 -16.64
CA PRO A 144 9.89 -0.37 -18.03
C PRO A 144 11.31 -0.24 -18.62
N PRO A 145 11.66 -1.05 -19.66
CA PRO A 145 12.95 -0.93 -20.33
C PRO A 145 13.19 0.51 -20.80
N ARG A 146 14.39 1.04 -20.55
CA ARG A 146 14.78 2.37 -21.03
C ARG A 146 14.77 2.38 -22.55
N LYS A 147 13.84 3.14 -23.13
CA LYS A 147 13.79 3.38 -24.58
C LYS A 147 14.86 4.40 -24.96
N ARG A 148 15.42 4.28 -26.17
CA ARG A 148 16.47 5.17 -26.69
C ARG A 148 16.04 6.65 -26.76
N TRP A 149 14.73 6.91 -26.77
CA TRP A 149 14.10 8.22 -26.84
C TRP A 149 13.00 8.34 -25.77
N GLY A 150 13.41 8.62 -24.54
CA GLY A 150 12.50 8.75 -23.40
C GLY A 150 12.03 7.42 -22.83
N GLY A 151 12.34 7.15 -21.58
CA GLY A 151 11.81 6.00 -20.82
C GLY A 151 10.49 6.36 -20.14
N GLY A 152 9.67 5.34 -19.85
CA GLY A 152 8.55 5.50 -18.92
C GLY A 152 9.07 5.81 -17.50
N ASP A 153 8.18 6.28 -16.63
CA ASP A 153 8.52 6.48 -15.23
C ASP A 153 8.96 5.16 -14.58
N PRO A 154 9.96 5.19 -13.71
CA PRO A 154 10.35 4.00 -12.99
C PRO A 154 9.21 3.52 -12.09
N LEU A 155 9.10 2.21 -11.92
CA LEU A 155 8.14 1.56 -11.05
C LEU A 155 8.87 0.60 -10.11
N TYR A 156 8.74 0.85 -8.84
CA TYR A 156 9.25 0.00 -7.78
C TYR A 156 8.10 -0.60 -6.99
N ALA A 157 8.31 -1.78 -6.46
CA ALA A 157 7.36 -2.41 -5.57
C ALA A 157 8.08 -3.12 -4.42
N VAL A 158 7.47 -3.10 -3.25
CA VAL A 158 7.83 -4.00 -2.15
C VAL A 158 6.64 -4.93 -1.91
N VAL A 159 6.92 -6.22 -1.92
CA VAL A 159 5.93 -7.26 -1.62
C VAL A 159 6.27 -7.91 -0.28
N ALA A 160 5.24 -8.27 0.48
CA ALA A 160 5.39 -8.94 1.76
C ALA A 160 4.19 -9.84 2.03
N ARG A 161 4.29 -10.71 3.05
CA ARG A 161 3.18 -11.49 3.56
C ARG A 161 2.91 -11.12 5.02
N SER A 162 1.63 -11.01 5.36
CA SER A 162 1.21 -10.73 6.73
C SER A 162 1.44 -11.96 7.62
N ARG A 163 1.90 -11.74 8.84
CA ARG A 163 1.86 -12.72 9.94
C ARG A 163 0.55 -12.69 10.70
N GLY A 164 -0.35 -11.78 10.32
CA GLY A 164 -1.62 -11.54 11.02
C GLY A 164 -1.47 -10.65 12.26
N PRO A 165 -2.51 -10.61 13.09
CA PRO A 165 -2.49 -9.83 14.32
C PRO A 165 -1.41 -10.33 15.28
N TRP A 166 -0.80 -9.41 16.02
CA TRP A 166 0.12 -9.74 17.11
C TRP A 166 -0.59 -10.62 18.14
N ARG A 167 -0.13 -11.85 18.29
CA ARG A 167 -0.46 -12.66 19.46
C ARG A 167 0.64 -12.44 20.49
N LEU A 168 0.27 -11.85 21.63
CA LEU A 168 1.11 -11.80 22.84
C LEU A 168 1.39 -13.20 23.34
#